data_bd31efad1fd60c3017fa7ec49b45612c
#
_entry.id   bd31efad1fd60c3017fa7ec49b45612c
#
_cell.length_a   1.000
_cell.length_b   1.000
_cell.length_c   1.000
_cell.angle_alpha   90.00
_cell.angle_beta   90.00
_cell.angle_gamma   90.00
#
_symmetry.space_group_name_H-M   'P 1'
#
loop_
_entity.id
_entity.type
_entity.pdbx_description
1 polymer ?
#
loop_
_entity_poly.entity_id
_entity_poly.type
_entity_poly.pdbx_seq_one_letter_code
_entity_poly.pdbx_strand_id
1 'polypeptide(L)'
;MQIKTGNFSYFQTNFAFGHSGRIFNAVYGPFLAYAGGLLLLLVRNWFNFQILVIFIVFLITGIGMYRLALKAKVNEVIAILLAVLYLQFGIVAGILRFNFMAWGAALAPYAMMQVLYMIEDKKRPIHWLSLALIMALIAQVHLLSTIFIACPFVPFAIYALVKTAEKKQMIIDFFKAVGTTLVLTANIWGALLVLFWNNKISMPNRYNLYYHVVKYEKFTNIHGFLLFSLILLLVFQLIYVLTHLRESVVNTLTTFVGLFILLISSYLMPWAKIQAVFPKLTSSLQFPYRLTVGAWPLLLLGIGISMTNLMKKNIKLVNMLVIMGLVLAFAQNFAANYTTNRTRALEFLDPHHVVIIQTYSKITKHRKKFQHILRYTNNDQLFEAINHTEPDYMPYTKHASNATYQKKILNQAKHYHYQVQGSKLILTWHSKKAKMKTLPIVMYHQSRLTLNGEVQTKMKQNTITQPIIKARKGKNAAGLQFMPPIWFKVLLVISILGWIALIVYGIFVKQRKISLR
;
A
#
# COMPACT_ATOMS: atom_id res chain seq x y z
N MET A 1 4.20 6.62 -18.64
CA MET A 1 4.85 7.68 -19.46
C MET A 1 6.35 7.67 -19.29
N GLN A 2 6.94 7.74 -18.08
CA GLN A 2 8.41 7.75 -17.90
C GLN A 2 9.11 6.60 -18.65
N ILE A 3 8.61 5.36 -18.51
CA ILE A 3 9.16 4.18 -19.19
C ILE A 3 9.02 4.32 -20.72
N LYS A 4 7.83 4.73 -21.20
CA LYS A 4 7.57 4.89 -22.66
C LYS A 4 8.45 5.91 -23.33
N THR A 5 8.78 7.02 -22.64
CA THR A 5 9.51 8.16 -23.21
C THR A 5 10.99 8.19 -22.84
N GLY A 6 11.45 7.31 -21.93
CA GLY A 6 12.82 7.36 -21.39
C GLY A 6 13.09 8.55 -20.45
N ASN A 7 12.07 9.36 -20.12
CA ASN A 7 12.20 10.57 -19.30
C ASN A 7 11.98 10.26 -17.83
N PHE A 8 12.99 9.72 -17.15
CA PHE A 8 12.88 9.30 -15.77
C PHE A 8 13.12 10.42 -14.76
N SER A 9 12.31 10.42 -13.70
CA SER A 9 12.53 11.20 -12.48
C SER A 9 12.09 10.39 -11.27
N TYR A 10 13.01 10.18 -10.32
CA TYR A 10 12.70 9.46 -9.09
C TYR A 10 11.71 10.23 -8.19
N PHE A 11 11.90 11.55 -8.08
CA PHE A 11 11.10 12.41 -7.19
C PHE A 11 9.96 13.08 -7.94
N GLN A 12 10.26 13.89 -8.93
CA GLN A 12 9.32 14.78 -9.56
C GLN A 12 8.36 14.04 -10.49
N THR A 13 7.07 14.14 -10.23
CA THR A 13 6.01 13.53 -11.06
C THR A 13 5.64 14.49 -12.18
N ASN A 14 6.25 14.30 -13.38
CA ASN A 14 6.14 15.24 -14.49
C ASN A 14 4.92 15.02 -15.40
N PHE A 15 4.36 13.80 -15.43
CA PHE A 15 3.29 13.42 -16.37
C PHE A 15 1.88 13.39 -15.77
N ALA A 16 1.74 13.70 -14.47
CA ALA A 16 0.46 13.64 -13.78
C ALA A 16 0.26 14.87 -12.88
N PHE A 17 -0.87 14.91 -12.17
CA PHE A 17 -1.19 15.99 -11.21
C PHE A 17 -1.17 17.40 -11.82
N GLY A 18 -1.65 17.52 -13.08
CA GLY A 18 -1.67 18.79 -13.81
C GLY A 18 -0.28 19.32 -14.13
N HIS A 19 0.71 18.46 -14.29
CA HIS A 19 2.11 18.82 -14.54
C HIS A 19 2.65 19.82 -13.51
N SER A 20 2.24 19.66 -12.25
CA SER A 20 2.64 20.60 -11.19
C SER A 20 4.06 20.38 -10.66
N GLY A 21 4.75 19.31 -11.10
CA GLY A 21 6.09 18.95 -10.60
C GLY A 21 6.09 18.46 -9.14
N ARG A 22 4.92 18.12 -8.57
CA ARG A 22 4.84 17.60 -7.20
C ARG A 22 5.48 16.22 -7.08
N ILE A 23 5.90 15.89 -5.86
CA ILE A 23 6.51 14.60 -5.56
C ILE A 23 5.45 13.70 -4.92
N PHE A 24 5.26 12.52 -5.52
CA PHE A 24 4.29 11.54 -5.04
C PHE A 24 4.92 10.15 -4.93
N ASN A 25 5.46 9.60 -6.03
CA ASN A 25 5.98 8.23 -6.05
C ASN A 25 7.12 7.99 -5.06
N ALA A 26 7.99 8.97 -4.84
CA ALA A 26 9.12 8.85 -3.92
C ALA A 26 8.69 8.65 -2.45
N VAL A 27 7.46 9.09 -2.07
CA VAL A 27 6.91 8.91 -0.71
C VAL A 27 6.49 7.46 -0.48
N TYR A 28 6.00 6.78 -1.51
CA TYR A 28 5.51 5.40 -1.42
C TYR A 28 6.55 4.35 -1.85
N GLY A 29 7.68 4.80 -2.40
CA GLY A 29 8.62 3.96 -3.12
C GLY A 29 8.16 3.72 -4.57
N PRO A 30 9.00 3.96 -5.59
CA PRO A 30 8.58 3.90 -6.99
C PRO A 30 8.47 2.48 -7.55
N PHE A 31 8.89 1.45 -6.82
CA PHE A 31 8.91 0.07 -7.32
C PHE A 31 7.54 -0.36 -7.87
N LEU A 32 6.48 -0.23 -7.06
CA LEU A 32 5.13 -0.64 -7.47
C LEU A 32 4.60 0.21 -8.63
N ALA A 33 4.94 1.52 -8.66
CA ALA A 33 4.56 2.41 -9.74
C ALA A 33 5.22 2.02 -11.08
N TYR A 34 6.51 1.66 -11.06
CA TYR A 34 7.21 1.20 -12.27
C TYR A 34 6.75 -0.20 -12.70
N ALA A 35 6.57 -1.13 -11.77
CA ALA A 35 6.03 -2.46 -12.07
C ALA A 35 4.62 -2.36 -12.69
N GLY A 36 3.75 -1.54 -12.08
CA GLY A 36 2.42 -1.25 -12.63
C GLY A 36 2.49 -0.55 -13.99
N GLY A 37 3.44 0.36 -14.18
CA GLY A 37 3.67 1.02 -15.47
C GLY A 37 4.07 0.05 -16.57
N LEU A 38 4.93 -0.93 -16.29
CA LEU A 38 5.29 -2.01 -17.23
C LEU A 38 4.07 -2.87 -17.56
N LEU A 39 3.30 -3.29 -16.55
CA LEU A 39 2.06 -4.05 -16.77
C LEU A 39 1.07 -3.28 -17.65
N LEU A 40 0.89 -1.97 -17.40
CA LEU A 40 0.01 -1.13 -18.21
C LEU A 40 0.48 -1.02 -19.66
N LEU A 41 1.79 -0.95 -19.91
CA LEU A 41 2.35 -0.96 -21.27
C LEU A 41 2.10 -2.28 -21.99
N LEU A 42 2.18 -3.41 -21.27
CA LEU A 42 1.91 -4.74 -21.81
C LEU A 42 0.42 -4.90 -22.20
N VAL A 43 -0.49 -4.50 -21.34
CA VAL A 43 -1.95 -4.67 -21.58
C VAL A 43 -2.60 -3.49 -22.30
N ARG A 44 -1.86 -2.39 -22.50
CA ARG A 44 -2.16 -1.19 -23.29
C ARG A 44 -3.29 -0.30 -22.78
N ASN A 45 -4.29 -0.79 -22.06
CA ASN A 45 -5.40 0.02 -21.57
C ASN A 45 -5.64 -0.17 -20.06
N TRP A 46 -6.28 0.83 -19.45
CA TRP A 46 -6.51 0.87 -18.01
C TRP A 46 -7.46 -0.22 -17.51
N PHE A 47 -8.45 -0.59 -18.30
CA PHE A 47 -9.41 -1.64 -17.92
C PHE A 47 -8.74 -3.00 -17.79
N ASN A 48 -7.97 -3.44 -18.80
CA ASN A 48 -7.23 -4.69 -18.75
C ASN A 48 -6.16 -4.67 -17.65
N PHE A 49 -5.52 -3.53 -17.42
CA PHE A 49 -4.57 -3.33 -16.32
C PHE A 49 -5.22 -3.59 -14.97
N GLN A 50 -6.42 -3.07 -14.74
CA GLN A 50 -7.15 -3.30 -13.49
C GLN A 50 -7.43 -4.79 -13.27
N ILE A 51 -7.93 -5.49 -14.27
CA ILE A 51 -8.23 -6.94 -14.20
C ILE A 51 -6.95 -7.72 -13.85
N LEU A 52 -5.85 -7.44 -14.55
CA LEU A 52 -4.58 -8.13 -14.34
C LEU A 52 -4.02 -7.89 -12.93
N VAL A 53 -4.07 -6.65 -12.44
CA VAL A 53 -3.61 -6.30 -11.08
C VAL A 53 -4.45 -7.00 -10.02
N ILE A 54 -5.78 -7.04 -10.16
CA ILE A 54 -6.67 -7.77 -9.25
C ILE A 54 -6.33 -9.25 -9.24
N PHE A 55 -6.16 -9.85 -10.41
CA PHE A 55 -5.78 -11.27 -10.53
C PHE A 55 -4.44 -11.56 -9.84
N ILE A 56 -3.41 -10.74 -10.07
CA ILE A 56 -2.08 -10.92 -9.46
C ILE A 56 -2.18 -10.81 -7.93
N VAL A 57 -2.88 -9.81 -7.40
CA VAL A 57 -3.03 -9.65 -5.94
C VAL A 57 -3.75 -10.84 -5.33
N PHE A 58 -4.83 -11.30 -5.94
CA PHE A 58 -5.58 -12.47 -5.44
C PHE A 58 -4.76 -13.74 -5.51
N LEU A 59 -4.01 -13.96 -6.60
CA LEU A 59 -3.13 -15.12 -6.76
C LEU A 59 -2.05 -15.14 -5.68
N ILE A 60 -1.32 -14.03 -5.48
CA ILE A 60 -0.29 -13.91 -4.44
C ILE A 60 -0.89 -14.15 -3.05
N THR A 61 -2.04 -13.54 -2.77
CA THR A 61 -2.74 -13.66 -1.48
C THR A 61 -3.16 -15.10 -1.22
N GLY A 62 -3.83 -15.74 -2.18
CA GLY A 62 -4.33 -17.12 -2.04
C GLY A 62 -3.20 -18.12 -1.82
N ILE A 63 -2.16 -18.05 -2.68
CA ILE A 63 -0.97 -18.91 -2.53
C ILE A 63 -0.28 -18.65 -1.17
N GLY A 64 -0.17 -17.39 -0.74
CA GLY A 64 0.45 -17.03 0.53
C GLY A 64 -0.27 -17.65 1.72
N MET A 65 -1.59 -17.48 1.79
CA MET A 65 -2.40 -18.01 2.89
C MET A 65 -2.43 -19.55 2.90
N TYR A 66 -2.57 -20.17 1.73
CA TYR A 66 -2.48 -21.62 1.57
C TYR A 66 -1.14 -22.18 2.08
N ARG A 67 -0.02 -21.58 1.65
CA ARG A 67 1.31 -21.99 2.10
C ARG A 67 1.55 -21.77 3.59
N LEU A 68 1.02 -20.67 4.16
CA LEU A 68 1.08 -20.41 5.59
C LEU A 68 0.36 -21.51 6.37
N ALA A 69 -0.86 -21.87 5.95
CA ALA A 69 -1.66 -22.92 6.56
C ALA A 69 -0.97 -24.29 6.47
N LEU A 70 -0.48 -24.68 5.29
CA LEU A 70 0.26 -25.95 5.11
C LEU A 70 1.52 -26.01 5.97
N LYS A 71 2.27 -24.90 6.07
CA LYS A 71 3.46 -24.83 6.90
C LYS A 71 3.16 -25.10 8.38
N ALA A 72 1.98 -24.70 8.87
CA ALA A 72 1.50 -25.01 10.20
C ALA A 72 0.77 -26.37 10.29
N LYS A 73 0.92 -27.23 9.29
CA LYS A 73 0.33 -28.58 9.21
C LYS A 73 -1.20 -28.59 9.28
N VAL A 74 -1.83 -27.53 8.78
CA VAL A 74 -3.29 -27.48 8.60
C VAL A 74 -3.68 -28.44 7.47
N ASN A 75 -4.82 -29.13 7.63
CA ASN A 75 -5.38 -30.00 6.61
C ASN A 75 -5.54 -29.25 5.28
N GLU A 76 -5.24 -29.93 4.17
CA GLU A 76 -5.19 -29.30 2.85
C GLU A 76 -6.51 -28.67 2.42
N VAL A 77 -7.63 -29.37 2.65
CA VAL A 77 -8.97 -28.85 2.32
C VAL A 77 -9.27 -27.57 3.13
N ILE A 78 -8.95 -27.59 4.43
CA ILE A 78 -9.09 -26.41 5.29
C ILE A 78 -8.18 -25.29 4.78
N ALA A 79 -6.93 -25.59 4.42
CA ALA A 79 -5.98 -24.61 3.93
C ALA A 79 -6.47 -23.90 2.65
N ILE A 80 -7.10 -24.63 1.72
CA ILE A 80 -7.75 -24.07 0.52
C ILE A 80 -8.91 -23.16 0.92
N LEU A 81 -9.80 -23.63 1.79
CA LEU A 81 -10.96 -22.85 2.23
C LEU A 81 -10.56 -21.55 2.95
N LEU A 82 -9.53 -21.60 3.80
CA LEU A 82 -8.97 -20.40 4.45
C LEU A 82 -8.34 -19.44 3.46
N ALA A 83 -7.63 -19.95 2.46
CA ALA A 83 -7.04 -19.12 1.41
C ALA A 83 -8.13 -18.36 0.64
N VAL A 84 -9.18 -19.07 0.21
CA VAL A 84 -10.31 -18.47 -0.52
C VAL A 84 -11.10 -17.50 0.37
N LEU A 85 -11.30 -17.84 1.66
CA LEU A 85 -11.95 -16.94 2.62
C LEU A 85 -11.14 -15.65 2.82
N TYR A 86 -9.80 -15.74 2.92
CA TYR A 86 -8.95 -14.56 3.10
C TYR A 86 -9.06 -13.58 1.92
N LEU A 87 -9.26 -14.04 0.69
CA LEU A 87 -9.51 -13.18 -0.47
C LEU A 87 -10.74 -12.28 -0.30
N GLN A 88 -11.72 -12.71 0.49
CA GLN A 88 -12.97 -11.97 0.69
C GLN A 88 -12.87 -10.87 1.74
N PHE A 89 -11.80 -10.83 2.55
CA PHE A 89 -11.67 -9.80 3.58
C PHE A 89 -11.41 -8.43 2.98
N GLY A 90 -12.06 -7.39 3.55
CA GLY A 90 -12.03 -6.04 3.02
C GLY A 90 -10.63 -5.45 2.82
N ILE A 91 -9.65 -5.90 3.61
CA ILE A 91 -8.25 -5.49 3.47
C ILE A 91 -7.62 -6.02 2.17
N VAL A 92 -8.02 -7.20 1.68
CA VAL A 92 -7.59 -7.81 0.42
C VAL A 92 -8.52 -7.40 -0.72
N ALA A 93 -9.83 -7.61 -0.54
CA ALA A 93 -10.86 -7.28 -1.53
C ALA A 93 -10.89 -5.78 -1.90
N GLY A 94 -10.25 -4.93 -1.08
CA GLY A 94 -10.03 -3.52 -1.37
C GLY A 94 -9.33 -3.25 -2.71
N ILE A 95 -8.59 -4.24 -3.27
CA ILE A 95 -7.97 -4.10 -4.60
C ILE A 95 -9.01 -3.92 -5.71
N LEU A 96 -10.22 -4.45 -5.55
CA LEU A 96 -11.34 -4.22 -6.48
C LEU A 96 -11.70 -2.73 -6.62
N ARG A 97 -11.23 -1.89 -5.69
CA ARG A 97 -11.38 -0.43 -5.67
C ARG A 97 -10.04 0.30 -5.80
N PHE A 98 -9.00 -0.38 -6.26
CA PHE A 98 -7.63 0.15 -6.35
C PHE A 98 -7.05 0.64 -5.01
N ASN A 99 -7.44 0.04 -3.90
CA ASN A 99 -6.76 0.28 -2.63
C ASN A 99 -5.42 -0.48 -2.61
N PHE A 100 -4.32 0.26 -2.77
CA PHE A 100 -2.97 -0.31 -2.81
C PHE A 100 -2.53 -1.00 -1.52
N MET A 101 -3.22 -0.77 -0.41
CA MET A 101 -2.98 -1.50 0.83
C MET A 101 -3.19 -3.01 0.68
N ALA A 102 -4.01 -3.44 -0.28
CA ALA A 102 -4.22 -4.85 -0.61
C ALA A 102 -2.92 -5.57 -1.03
N TRP A 103 -1.94 -4.88 -1.59
CA TRP A 103 -0.61 -5.44 -1.87
C TRP A 103 0.14 -5.83 -0.59
N GLY A 104 0.06 -4.98 0.45
CA GLY A 104 0.61 -5.32 1.77
C GLY A 104 -0.12 -6.51 2.39
N ALA A 105 -1.45 -6.56 2.28
CA ALA A 105 -2.26 -7.68 2.75
C ALA A 105 -1.96 -8.99 2.00
N ALA A 106 -1.66 -8.91 0.69
CA ALA A 106 -1.27 -10.06 -0.11
C ALA A 106 0.05 -10.70 0.35
N LEU A 107 0.98 -9.87 0.83
CA LEU A 107 2.28 -10.33 1.33
C LEU A 107 2.27 -10.70 2.81
N ALA A 108 1.25 -10.29 3.58
CA ALA A 108 1.16 -10.56 5.01
C ALA A 108 1.25 -12.05 5.38
N PRO A 109 0.60 -13.01 4.69
CA PRO A 109 0.75 -14.43 5.01
C PRO A 109 2.21 -14.93 4.89
N TYR A 110 2.97 -14.44 3.92
CA TYR A 110 4.39 -14.80 3.78
C TYR A 110 5.23 -14.25 4.93
N ALA A 111 4.91 -13.05 5.42
CA ALA A 111 5.54 -12.50 6.61
C ALA A 111 5.17 -13.33 7.85
N MET A 112 3.91 -13.74 8.01
CA MET A 112 3.47 -14.56 9.14
C MET A 112 4.09 -15.97 9.16
N MET A 113 4.67 -16.47 8.06
CA MET A 113 5.49 -17.70 8.11
C MET A 113 6.70 -17.55 9.04
N GLN A 114 7.21 -16.31 9.26
CA GLN A 114 8.30 -16.08 10.19
C GLN A 114 7.89 -16.30 11.65
N VAL A 115 6.60 -16.10 11.98
CA VAL A 115 6.05 -16.40 13.30
C VAL A 115 6.18 -17.90 13.64
N LEU A 116 5.96 -18.77 12.65
CA LEU A 116 6.13 -20.22 12.84
C LEU A 116 7.59 -20.56 13.16
N TYR A 117 8.57 -19.96 12.48
CA TYR A 117 9.98 -20.16 12.83
C TYR A 117 10.29 -19.66 14.24
N MET A 118 9.76 -18.50 14.66
CA MET A 118 9.98 -17.95 15.99
C MET A 118 9.46 -18.86 17.11
N ILE A 119 8.44 -19.67 16.84
CA ILE A 119 7.87 -20.60 17.84
C ILE A 119 8.52 -21.98 17.76
N GLU A 120 8.75 -22.50 16.56
CA GLU A 120 9.11 -23.90 16.33
C GLU A 120 10.64 -24.11 16.31
N ASP A 121 11.40 -23.18 15.74
CA ASP A 121 12.86 -23.30 15.62
C ASP A 121 13.58 -22.72 16.85
N LYS A 122 13.75 -23.56 17.87
CA LYS A 122 14.41 -23.16 19.12
C LYS A 122 15.89 -22.82 18.97
N LYS A 123 16.58 -23.30 17.90
CA LYS A 123 17.99 -23.01 17.67
C LYS A 123 18.19 -21.71 16.91
N ARG A 124 17.35 -21.45 15.89
CA ARG A 124 17.43 -20.24 15.05
C ARG A 124 16.04 -19.67 14.82
N PRO A 125 15.40 -19.08 15.82
CA PRO A 125 14.02 -18.57 15.73
C PRO A 125 13.89 -17.42 14.73
N ILE A 126 14.98 -16.70 14.41
CA ILE A 126 14.98 -15.64 13.40
C ILE A 126 15.75 -16.09 12.17
N HIS A 127 15.01 -16.41 11.11
CA HIS A 127 15.55 -16.65 9.78
C HIS A 127 15.80 -15.30 9.10
N TRP A 128 16.91 -14.63 9.49
CA TRP A 128 17.18 -13.23 9.22
C TRP A 128 17.02 -12.84 7.74
N LEU A 129 17.49 -13.66 6.80
CA LEU A 129 17.44 -13.34 5.37
C LEU A 129 16.01 -13.37 4.84
N SER A 130 15.22 -14.40 5.18
CA SER A 130 13.83 -14.50 4.73
C SER A 130 12.94 -13.44 5.38
N LEU A 131 13.21 -13.09 6.67
CA LEU A 131 12.53 -12.00 7.35
C LEU A 131 12.86 -10.65 6.68
N ALA A 132 14.15 -10.38 6.42
CA ALA A 132 14.58 -9.16 5.76
C ALA A 132 13.96 -9.00 4.36
N LEU A 133 13.99 -10.08 3.56
CA LEU A 133 13.41 -10.08 2.22
C LEU A 133 11.93 -9.73 2.21
N ILE A 134 11.14 -10.42 3.03
CA ILE A 134 9.69 -10.22 3.02
C ILE A 134 9.34 -8.82 3.56
N MET A 135 10.01 -8.34 4.61
CA MET A 135 9.78 -6.99 5.15
C MET A 135 10.19 -5.90 4.16
N ALA A 136 11.31 -6.08 3.45
CA ALA A 136 11.73 -5.15 2.41
C ALA A 136 10.77 -5.14 1.21
N LEU A 137 10.27 -6.30 0.77
CA LEU A 137 9.24 -6.38 -0.29
C LEU A 137 7.97 -5.65 0.11
N ILE A 138 7.48 -5.87 1.34
CA ILE A 138 6.29 -5.17 1.84
C ILE A 138 6.53 -3.66 1.86
N ALA A 139 7.71 -3.21 2.32
CA ALA A 139 8.06 -1.79 2.33
C ALA A 139 8.10 -1.17 0.92
N GLN A 140 8.61 -1.90 -0.09
CA GLN A 140 8.65 -1.45 -1.48
C GLN A 140 7.25 -1.34 -2.12
N VAL A 141 6.25 -2.06 -1.63
CA VAL A 141 4.88 -1.99 -2.18
C VAL A 141 3.95 -1.13 -1.33
N HIS A 142 4.08 -1.15 0.01
CA HIS A 142 3.23 -0.34 0.89
C HIS A 142 3.87 -0.14 2.28
N LEU A 143 4.59 0.95 2.44
CA LEU A 143 5.39 1.25 3.64
C LEU A 143 4.59 1.15 4.96
N LEU A 144 3.36 1.66 5.00
CA LEU A 144 2.54 1.62 6.21
C LEU A 144 2.17 0.19 6.63
N SER A 145 1.94 -0.71 5.67
CA SER A 145 1.70 -2.14 5.94
C SER A 145 2.91 -2.80 6.58
N THR A 146 4.14 -2.36 6.27
CA THR A 146 5.35 -2.89 6.89
C THR A 146 5.32 -2.70 8.40
N ILE A 147 4.92 -1.53 8.87
CA ILE A 147 4.80 -1.22 10.31
C ILE A 147 3.71 -2.10 10.94
N PHE A 148 2.54 -2.18 10.33
CA PHE A 148 1.41 -2.96 10.87
C PHE A 148 1.64 -4.46 10.86
N ILE A 149 2.49 -4.97 9.96
CA ILE A 149 2.89 -6.39 9.91
C ILE A 149 4.07 -6.66 10.86
N ALA A 150 4.93 -5.67 11.14
CA ALA A 150 6.02 -5.80 12.09
C ALA A 150 5.54 -5.84 13.54
N CYS A 151 4.53 -5.05 13.91
CA CYS A 151 4.00 -5.00 15.28
C CYS A 151 3.59 -6.38 15.82
N PRO A 152 2.84 -7.23 15.09
CA PRO A 152 2.52 -8.59 15.53
C PRO A 152 3.71 -9.48 15.85
N PHE A 153 4.89 -9.24 15.28
CA PHE A 153 6.06 -10.08 15.55
C PHE A 153 6.59 -9.94 16.98
N VAL A 154 6.31 -8.81 17.65
CA VAL A 154 6.87 -8.52 18.97
C VAL A 154 6.54 -9.60 20.01
N PRO A 155 5.28 -10.02 20.22
CA PRO A 155 4.96 -11.09 21.17
C PRO A 155 5.64 -12.42 20.84
N PHE A 156 5.75 -12.76 19.56
CA PHE A 156 6.41 -13.98 19.11
C PHE A 156 7.92 -13.93 19.29
N ALA A 157 8.54 -12.80 19.04
CA ALA A 157 9.97 -12.59 19.29
C ALA A 157 10.30 -12.65 20.79
N ILE A 158 9.43 -12.11 21.66
CA ILE A 158 9.57 -12.23 23.12
C ILE A 158 9.48 -13.70 23.52
N TYR A 159 8.46 -14.44 23.03
CA TYR A 159 8.35 -15.87 23.29
C TYR A 159 9.61 -16.63 22.83
N ALA A 160 10.08 -16.38 21.62
CA ALA A 160 11.30 -16.99 21.08
C ALA A 160 12.53 -16.70 21.94
N LEU A 161 12.71 -15.45 22.37
CA LEU A 161 13.84 -15.03 23.21
C LEU A 161 13.84 -15.73 24.59
N VAL A 162 12.67 -15.96 25.15
CA VAL A 162 12.51 -16.72 26.41
C VAL A 162 12.83 -18.20 26.22
N LYS A 163 12.46 -18.79 25.09
CA LYS A 163 12.51 -20.26 24.86
C LYS A 163 13.79 -20.73 24.16
N THR A 164 14.51 -19.87 23.46
CA THR A 164 15.77 -20.26 22.82
C THR A 164 16.93 -20.37 23.81
N ALA A 165 17.79 -21.36 23.61
CA ALA A 165 19.10 -21.42 24.27
C ALA A 165 20.10 -20.43 23.64
N GLU A 166 19.96 -20.14 22.35
CA GLU A 166 20.89 -19.34 21.56
C GLU A 166 20.48 -17.85 21.50
N LYS A 167 20.27 -17.22 22.67
CA LYS A 167 19.80 -15.82 22.78
C LYS A 167 20.68 -14.82 22.04
N LYS A 168 22.02 -14.96 22.18
CA LYS A 168 22.99 -14.09 21.51
C LYS A 168 22.86 -14.17 19.99
N GLN A 169 22.77 -15.42 19.46
CA GLN A 169 22.62 -15.62 18.01
C GLN A 169 21.28 -15.07 17.49
N MET A 170 20.20 -15.24 18.25
CA MET A 170 18.90 -14.66 17.91
C MET A 170 18.96 -13.12 17.80
N ILE A 171 19.63 -12.45 18.75
CA ILE A 171 19.81 -11.00 18.72
C ILE A 171 20.65 -10.58 17.51
N ILE A 172 21.75 -11.29 17.22
CA ILE A 172 22.58 -11.05 16.04
C ILE A 172 21.74 -11.20 14.76
N ASP A 173 20.96 -12.27 14.64
CA ASP A 173 20.13 -12.53 13.46
C ASP A 173 19.00 -11.49 13.32
N PHE A 174 18.46 -10.99 14.42
CA PHE A 174 17.52 -9.84 14.42
C PHE A 174 18.18 -8.59 13.84
N PHE A 175 19.35 -8.19 14.31
CA PHE A 175 20.04 -7.01 13.77
C PHE A 175 20.49 -7.20 12.32
N LYS A 176 20.87 -8.40 11.90
CA LYS A 176 21.11 -8.74 10.49
C LYS A 176 19.84 -8.54 9.66
N ALA A 177 18.68 -8.99 10.15
CA ALA A 177 17.41 -8.82 9.44
C ALA A 177 17.05 -7.33 9.30
N VAL A 178 17.16 -6.56 10.38
CA VAL A 178 16.91 -5.11 10.37
C VAL A 178 17.89 -4.39 9.44
N GLY A 179 19.19 -4.61 9.57
CA GLY A 179 20.22 -3.98 8.75
C GLY A 179 20.03 -4.28 7.26
N THR A 180 19.78 -5.55 6.92
CA THR A 180 19.50 -5.95 5.52
C THR A 180 18.20 -5.31 5.01
N THR A 181 17.13 -5.26 5.81
CA THR A 181 15.90 -4.55 5.43
C THR A 181 16.17 -3.08 5.16
N LEU A 182 16.94 -2.39 6.01
CA LEU A 182 17.32 -0.99 5.84
C LEU A 182 18.13 -0.76 4.55
N VAL A 183 19.08 -1.64 4.24
CA VAL A 183 19.85 -1.60 2.99
C VAL A 183 18.93 -1.74 1.78
N LEU A 184 18.05 -2.74 1.77
CA LEU A 184 17.14 -3.02 0.66
C LEU A 184 16.06 -1.94 0.47
N THR A 185 15.78 -1.15 1.48
CA THR A 185 14.79 -0.06 1.46
C THR A 185 15.42 1.33 1.54
N ALA A 186 16.73 1.43 1.34
CA ALA A 186 17.47 2.69 1.45
C ALA A 186 16.96 3.77 0.48
N ASN A 187 16.43 3.36 -0.67
CA ASN A 187 15.75 4.22 -1.63
C ASN A 187 14.45 4.85 -1.06
N ILE A 188 13.75 4.18 -0.13
CA ILE A 188 12.48 4.67 0.44
C ILE A 188 12.76 5.63 1.59
N TRP A 189 13.42 5.16 2.66
CA TRP A 189 13.67 6.00 3.82
C TRP A 189 14.62 7.17 3.49
N GLY A 190 15.56 6.98 2.56
CA GLY A 190 16.40 8.05 2.04
C GLY A 190 15.59 9.13 1.31
N ALA A 191 14.61 8.74 0.48
CA ALA A 191 13.71 9.69 -0.17
C ALA A 191 12.82 10.46 0.83
N LEU A 192 12.31 9.79 1.85
CA LEU A 192 11.56 10.44 2.93
C LEU A 192 12.42 11.46 3.67
N LEU A 193 13.68 11.12 3.99
CA LEU A 193 14.61 12.07 4.61
C LEU A 193 14.82 13.30 3.71
N VAL A 194 15.08 13.12 2.42
CA VAL A 194 15.23 14.25 1.47
C VAL A 194 14.00 15.16 1.50
N LEU A 195 12.81 14.57 1.52
CA LEU A 195 11.57 15.35 1.44
C LEU A 195 11.22 16.06 2.75
N PHE A 196 11.31 15.36 3.88
CA PHE A 196 10.82 15.88 5.16
C PHE A 196 11.84 16.73 5.92
N TRP A 197 13.15 16.61 5.63
CA TRP A 197 14.19 17.33 6.36
C TRP A 197 14.10 18.86 6.17
N ASN A 198 13.92 19.32 4.93
CA ASN A 198 13.97 20.75 4.61
C ASN A 198 12.65 21.30 4.03
N ASN A 199 11.56 20.53 4.08
CA ASN A 199 10.27 20.96 3.54
C ASN A 199 9.16 20.78 4.57
N LYS A 200 8.29 21.78 4.68
CA LYS A 200 6.98 21.60 5.32
C LYS A 200 6.05 20.93 4.32
N ILE A 201 5.76 19.64 4.53
CA ILE A 201 4.99 18.80 3.62
C ILE A 201 3.56 18.64 4.14
N SER A 202 2.58 18.86 3.25
CA SER A 202 1.17 18.60 3.54
C SER A 202 0.95 17.10 3.73
N MET A 203 0.50 16.74 4.92
CA MET A 203 0.09 15.36 5.19
C MET A 203 -1.26 15.07 4.51
N PRO A 204 -1.58 13.80 4.23
CA PRO A 204 -2.88 13.41 3.72
C PRO A 204 -4.04 13.94 4.58
N ASN A 205 -5.24 13.98 3.98
CA ASN A 205 -6.43 14.43 4.64
C ASN A 205 -6.64 13.75 5.99
N ARG A 206 -7.10 14.53 6.97
CA ARG A 206 -7.44 14.04 8.31
C ARG A 206 -8.77 13.30 8.26
N TYR A 207 -8.84 12.14 8.87
CA TYR A 207 -10.05 11.35 9.02
C TYR A 207 -10.37 11.14 10.49
N ASN A 208 -11.65 11.10 10.82
CA ASN A 208 -12.07 10.76 12.17
C ASN A 208 -11.88 9.25 12.38
N LEU A 209 -10.94 8.89 13.26
CA LEU A 209 -10.55 7.50 13.48
C LEU A 209 -11.71 6.62 13.94
N TYR A 210 -12.65 7.18 14.74
CA TYR A 210 -13.79 6.44 15.26
C TYR A 210 -14.73 5.91 14.16
N TYR A 211 -14.83 6.60 13.03
CA TYR A 211 -15.68 6.15 11.92
C TYR A 211 -15.00 5.13 11.01
N HIS A 212 -13.69 4.93 11.15
CA HIS A 212 -12.89 4.06 10.29
C HIS A 212 -12.28 2.87 11.02
N VAL A 213 -13.03 2.31 11.96
CA VAL A 213 -12.68 1.12 12.77
C VAL A 213 -13.36 -0.12 12.23
N VAL A 214 -12.96 -1.29 12.74
CA VAL A 214 -13.69 -2.53 12.53
C VAL A 214 -15.02 -2.48 13.29
N LYS A 215 -16.13 -2.69 12.60
CA LYS A 215 -17.49 -2.67 13.14
C LYS A 215 -18.22 -3.96 12.76
N TYR A 216 -19.22 -4.30 13.56
CA TYR A 216 -20.21 -5.29 13.17
C TYR A 216 -21.20 -4.69 12.17
N GLU A 217 -21.46 -5.40 11.07
CA GLU A 217 -22.53 -5.05 10.13
C GLU A 217 -23.26 -6.27 9.62
N LYS A 218 -24.58 -6.12 9.47
CA LYS A 218 -25.42 -7.25 9.06
C LYS A 218 -25.18 -7.73 7.64
N PHE A 219 -24.98 -6.84 6.63
CA PHE A 219 -25.02 -7.30 5.23
C PHE A 219 -24.31 -6.47 4.16
N THR A 220 -23.78 -5.25 4.35
CA THR A 220 -23.58 -4.40 3.18
C THR A 220 -22.27 -3.66 2.96
N ASN A 221 -21.32 -3.62 3.89
CA ASN A 221 -20.08 -2.87 3.68
C ASN A 221 -18.80 -3.66 3.94
N ILE A 222 -17.88 -3.61 2.96
CA ILE A 222 -16.69 -4.48 2.87
C ILE A 222 -15.49 -3.94 3.68
N HIS A 223 -15.49 -2.67 4.07
CA HIS A 223 -14.35 -2.06 4.75
C HIS A 223 -14.50 -2.13 6.27
N GLY A 224 -13.66 -2.98 6.87
CA GLY A 224 -13.54 -3.05 8.32
C GLY A 224 -14.71 -3.68 9.06
N PHE A 225 -15.54 -4.48 8.40
CA PHE A 225 -16.74 -5.07 9.01
C PHE A 225 -16.58 -6.53 9.35
N LEU A 226 -17.07 -6.89 10.55
CA LEU A 226 -17.22 -8.28 10.98
C LEU A 226 -18.62 -8.75 10.61
N LEU A 227 -18.70 -9.70 9.71
CA LEU A 227 -19.94 -10.39 9.38
C LEU A 227 -20.24 -11.47 10.43
N PHE A 228 -21.50 -11.82 10.57
CA PHE A 228 -21.97 -12.78 11.60
C PHE A 228 -21.21 -14.10 11.57
N SER A 229 -21.00 -14.68 10.40
CA SER A 229 -20.23 -15.92 10.24
C SER A 229 -18.78 -15.82 10.74
N LEU A 230 -18.13 -14.67 10.53
CA LEU A 230 -16.78 -14.44 11.04
C LEU A 230 -16.78 -14.33 12.58
N ILE A 231 -17.79 -13.69 13.16
CA ILE A 231 -17.93 -13.63 14.62
C ILE A 231 -18.08 -15.02 15.18
N LEU A 232 -18.93 -15.87 14.59
CA LEU A 232 -19.08 -17.25 15.02
C LEU A 232 -17.76 -18.03 14.93
N LEU A 233 -16.98 -17.86 13.86
CA LEU A 233 -15.66 -18.47 13.73
C LEU A 233 -14.67 -17.97 14.79
N LEU A 234 -14.70 -16.68 15.12
CA LEU A 234 -13.83 -16.11 16.16
C LEU A 234 -14.24 -16.57 17.57
N VAL A 235 -15.54 -16.64 17.86
CA VAL A 235 -16.05 -17.18 19.12
C VAL A 235 -15.69 -18.66 19.26
N PHE A 236 -15.91 -19.47 18.22
CA PHE A 236 -15.46 -20.86 18.16
C PHE A 236 -13.96 -20.96 18.45
N GLN A 237 -13.14 -20.16 17.76
CA GLN A 237 -11.69 -20.16 17.93
C GLN A 237 -11.28 -19.81 19.36
N LEU A 238 -11.89 -18.79 19.93
CA LEU A 238 -11.61 -18.39 21.31
C LEU A 238 -11.96 -19.50 22.31
N ILE A 239 -13.16 -20.10 22.20
CA ILE A 239 -13.58 -21.21 23.06
C ILE A 239 -12.63 -22.39 22.90
N TYR A 240 -12.31 -22.76 21.65
CA TYR A 240 -11.40 -23.87 21.39
C TYR A 240 -10.05 -23.65 22.06
N VAL A 241 -9.45 -22.48 21.89
CA VAL A 241 -8.13 -22.18 22.47
C VAL A 241 -8.18 -22.13 23.99
N LEU A 242 -9.22 -21.54 24.60
CA LEU A 242 -9.36 -21.50 26.06
C LEU A 242 -9.48 -22.90 26.69
N THR A 243 -10.10 -23.83 25.98
CA THR A 243 -10.24 -25.24 26.45
C THR A 243 -9.00 -26.10 26.12
N HIS A 244 -8.10 -25.64 25.23
CA HIS A 244 -6.94 -26.40 24.73
C HIS A 244 -5.62 -25.59 24.79
N LEU A 245 -5.46 -24.72 25.79
CA LEU A 245 -4.33 -23.75 25.90
C LEU A 245 -2.94 -24.39 25.81
N ARG A 246 -2.81 -25.65 26.29
CA ARG A 246 -1.51 -26.34 26.37
C ARG A 246 -1.19 -27.22 25.15
N GLU A 247 -2.15 -27.42 24.25
CA GLU A 247 -1.97 -28.34 23.11
C GLU A 247 -1.08 -27.75 22.01
N SER A 248 -1.19 -26.44 21.74
CA SER A 248 -0.42 -25.80 20.67
C SER A 248 -0.13 -24.35 20.98
N VAL A 249 1.16 -24.05 21.23
CA VAL A 249 1.63 -22.68 21.44
C VAL A 249 1.39 -21.82 20.20
N VAL A 250 1.56 -22.39 19.00
CA VAL A 250 1.27 -21.68 17.75
C VAL A 250 -0.17 -21.23 17.72
N ASN A 251 -1.11 -22.15 17.98
CA ASN A 251 -2.55 -21.85 17.98
C ASN A 251 -2.91 -20.79 19.02
N THR A 252 -2.40 -20.94 20.23
CA THR A 252 -2.69 -20.04 21.35
C THR A 252 -2.17 -18.63 21.06
N LEU A 253 -0.89 -18.48 20.70
CA LEU A 253 -0.31 -17.16 20.46
C LEU A 253 -0.89 -16.47 19.21
N THR A 254 -1.08 -17.20 18.11
CA THR A 254 -1.66 -16.60 16.89
C THR A 254 -3.09 -16.11 17.14
N THR A 255 -3.87 -16.85 17.93
CA THR A 255 -5.24 -16.46 18.29
C THR A 255 -5.24 -15.21 19.18
N PHE A 256 -4.50 -15.22 20.30
CA PHE A 256 -4.52 -14.07 21.21
C PHE A 256 -3.92 -12.80 20.59
N VAL A 257 -2.81 -12.91 19.87
CA VAL A 257 -2.22 -11.75 19.17
C VAL A 257 -3.16 -11.24 18.10
N GLY A 258 -3.77 -12.14 17.31
CA GLY A 258 -4.72 -11.75 16.28
C GLY A 258 -5.98 -11.09 16.85
N LEU A 259 -6.56 -11.64 17.92
CA LEU A 259 -7.71 -11.05 18.61
C LEU A 259 -7.37 -9.71 19.26
N PHE A 260 -6.19 -9.57 19.86
CA PHE A 260 -5.73 -8.30 20.43
C PHE A 260 -5.63 -7.22 19.37
N ILE A 261 -5.03 -7.52 18.20
CA ILE A 261 -4.94 -6.56 17.10
C ILE A 261 -6.33 -6.22 16.55
N LEU A 262 -7.22 -7.22 16.45
CA LEU A 262 -8.59 -7.00 16.02
C LEU A 262 -9.34 -6.09 17.01
N LEU A 263 -9.15 -6.30 18.31
CA LEU A 263 -9.72 -5.47 19.37
C LEU A 263 -9.27 -4.02 19.24
N ILE A 264 -7.97 -3.76 19.13
CA ILE A 264 -7.46 -2.39 18.96
C ILE A 264 -7.86 -1.77 17.62
N SER A 265 -8.19 -2.58 16.61
CA SER A 265 -8.71 -2.10 15.32
C SER A 265 -10.19 -1.74 15.38
N SER A 266 -10.91 -2.13 16.44
CA SER A 266 -12.36 -2.07 16.53
C SER A 266 -12.91 -0.83 17.23
N TYR A 267 -14.22 -0.69 17.19
CA TYR A 267 -14.95 0.39 17.89
C TYR A 267 -14.91 0.24 19.43
N LEU A 268 -14.46 -0.91 19.96
CA LEU A 268 -14.27 -1.12 21.39
C LEU A 268 -13.11 -0.29 21.96
N MET A 269 -12.16 0.13 21.10
CA MET A 269 -11.12 1.06 21.48
C MET A 269 -11.67 2.51 21.48
N PRO A 270 -11.29 3.33 22.46
CA PRO A 270 -11.77 4.71 22.59
C PRO A 270 -11.07 5.64 21.57
N TRP A 271 -11.17 5.35 20.27
CA TRP A 271 -10.50 6.10 19.20
C TRP A 271 -10.83 7.59 19.19
N ALA A 272 -12.05 7.98 19.64
CA ALA A 272 -12.41 9.39 19.78
C ALA A 272 -11.54 10.10 20.82
N LYS A 273 -11.21 9.45 21.95
CA LYS A 273 -10.30 10.00 22.97
C LYS A 273 -8.84 9.96 22.49
N ILE A 274 -8.43 8.85 21.85
CA ILE A 274 -7.06 8.68 21.32
C ILE A 274 -6.73 9.78 20.29
N GLN A 275 -7.64 10.07 19.36
CA GLN A 275 -7.40 11.13 18.37
C GLN A 275 -7.40 12.55 18.97
N ALA A 276 -8.09 12.78 20.09
CA ALA A 276 -8.04 14.05 20.80
C ALA A 276 -6.65 14.28 21.44
N VAL A 277 -6.05 13.22 22.01
CA VAL A 277 -4.69 13.26 22.60
C VAL A 277 -3.59 13.26 21.53
N PHE A 278 -3.78 12.47 20.46
CA PHE A 278 -2.80 12.29 19.37
C PHE A 278 -3.39 12.72 18.01
N PRO A 279 -3.64 14.02 17.77
CA PRO A 279 -4.34 14.48 16.57
C PRO A 279 -3.59 14.17 15.26
N LYS A 280 -2.28 13.94 15.30
CA LYS A 280 -1.49 13.54 14.11
C LYS A 280 -1.88 12.16 13.58
N LEU A 281 -2.43 11.27 14.41
CA LEU A 281 -2.90 9.96 13.99
C LEU A 281 -4.05 10.05 12.96
N THR A 282 -4.85 11.10 12.99
CA THR A 282 -5.94 11.32 12.03
C THR A 282 -5.48 11.44 10.59
N SER A 283 -4.22 11.83 10.34
CA SER A 283 -3.61 11.92 9.02
C SER A 283 -2.58 10.81 8.72
N SER A 284 -1.92 10.25 9.75
CA SER A 284 -0.90 9.21 9.55
C SER A 284 -1.49 7.80 9.54
N LEU A 285 -2.28 7.43 10.55
CA LEU A 285 -3.01 6.15 10.61
C LEU A 285 -4.26 6.20 9.72
N GLN A 286 -5.04 7.27 9.80
CA GLN A 286 -6.30 7.57 9.09
C GLN A 286 -7.42 6.55 9.37
N PHE A 287 -7.13 5.25 9.30
CA PHE A 287 -8.10 4.17 9.36
C PHE A 287 -7.59 3.05 10.28
N PRO A 288 -8.08 2.95 11.54
CA PRO A 288 -7.67 1.89 12.46
C PRO A 288 -7.90 0.47 11.93
N TYR A 289 -8.89 0.24 11.05
CA TYR A 289 -9.08 -1.07 10.42
C TYR A 289 -7.84 -1.55 9.61
N ARG A 290 -6.91 -0.66 9.26
CA ARG A 290 -5.64 -1.02 8.58
C ARG A 290 -4.77 -1.97 9.40
N LEU A 291 -4.86 -1.92 10.73
CA LEU A 291 -4.14 -2.82 11.62
C LEU A 291 -4.49 -4.29 11.38
N THR A 292 -5.70 -4.57 10.86
CA THR A 292 -6.17 -5.93 10.58
C THR A 292 -5.33 -6.68 9.54
N VAL A 293 -4.45 -5.99 8.80
CA VAL A 293 -3.51 -6.64 7.86
C VAL A 293 -2.64 -7.68 8.55
N GLY A 294 -2.25 -7.45 9.81
CA GLY A 294 -1.51 -8.42 10.64
C GLY A 294 -2.40 -9.40 11.37
N ALA A 295 -3.65 -9.03 11.68
CA ALA A 295 -4.56 -9.86 12.48
C ALA A 295 -5.12 -11.05 11.69
N TRP A 296 -5.65 -10.82 10.48
CA TRP A 296 -6.38 -11.84 9.75
C TRP A 296 -5.58 -13.09 9.40
N PRO A 297 -4.34 -13.02 8.90
CA PRO A 297 -3.56 -14.23 8.64
C PRO A 297 -3.30 -15.05 9.91
N LEU A 298 -3.10 -14.40 11.07
CA LEU A 298 -2.89 -15.08 12.36
C LEU A 298 -4.17 -15.77 12.84
N LEU A 299 -5.31 -15.08 12.78
CA LEU A 299 -6.61 -15.63 13.21
C LEU A 299 -7.03 -16.80 12.33
N LEU A 300 -6.91 -16.67 11.01
CA LEU A 300 -7.21 -17.76 10.09
C LEU A 300 -6.29 -18.96 10.29
N LEU A 301 -5.00 -18.70 10.59
CA LEU A 301 -4.06 -19.76 10.92
C LEU A 301 -4.49 -20.52 12.18
N GLY A 302 -4.84 -19.80 13.26
CA GLY A 302 -5.36 -20.39 14.49
C GLY A 302 -6.63 -21.23 14.25
N ILE A 303 -7.61 -20.67 13.53
CA ILE A 303 -8.85 -21.38 13.13
C ILE A 303 -8.51 -22.66 12.37
N GLY A 304 -7.58 -22.57 11.40
CA GLY A 304 -7.15 -23.73 10.62
C GLY A 304 -6.55 -24.86 11.46
N ILE A 305 -5.70 -24.51 12.43
CA ILE A 305 -5.09 -25.48 13.35
C ILE A 305 -6.17 -26.13 14.22
N SER A 306 -7.07 -25.35 14.81
CA SER A 306 -8.16 -25.85 15.65
C SER A 306 -9.08 -26.80 14.88
N MET A 307 -9.50 -26.41 13.69
CA MET A 307 -10.37 -27.22 12.83
C MET A 307 -9.67 -28.51 12.38
N THR A 308 -8.38 -28.43 12.03
CA THR A 308 -7.59 -29.62 11.67
C THR A 308 -7.52 -30.60 12.83
N ASN A 309 -7.31 -30.12 14.07
CA ASN A 309 -7.25 -30.97 15.24
C ASN A 309 -8.61 -31.63 15.55
N LEU A 310 -9.73 -30.94 15.33
CA LEU A 310 -11.06 -31.53 15.41
C LEU A 310 -11.27 -32.63 14.37
N MET A 311 -10.85 -32.40 13.13
CA MET A 311 -10.99 -33.40 12.05
C MET A 311 -10.18 -34.66 12.30
N LYS A 312 -9.07 -34.59 13.03
CA LYS A 312 -8.29 -35.80 13.43
C LYS A 312 -9.07 -36.80 14.26
N LYS A 313 -10.13 -36.37 14.94
CA LYS A 313 -11.05 -37.27 15.69
C LYS A 313 -11.90 -38.15 14.75
N ASN A 314 -11.84 -37.89 13.44
CA ASN A 314 -12.50 -38.62 12.35
C ASN A 314 -14.02 -38.83 12.54
N ILE A 315 -14.69 -37.94 13.24
CA ILE A 315 -16.15 -37.95 13.43
C ILE A 315 -16.75 -37.26 12.19
N LYS A 316 -17.48 -38.02 11.36
CA LYS A 316 -18.09 -37.51 10.10
C LYS A 316 -18.91 -36.23 10.31
N LEU A 317 -19.72 -36.16 11.35
CA LEU A 317 -20.52 -34.98 11.67
C LEU A 317 -19.65 -33.76 11.99
N VAL A 318 -18.57 -33.92 12.76
CA VAL A 318 -17.65 -32.84 13.12
C VAL A 318 -16.93 -32.33 11.86
N ASN A 319 -16.45 -33.24 11.01
CA ASN A 319 -15.79 -32.89 9.75
C ASN A 319 -16.75 -32.09 8.84
N MET A 320 -18.00 -32.55 8.74
CA MET A 320 -19.03 -31.83 7.95
C MET A 320 -19.31 -30.44 8.52
N LEU A 321 -19.47 -30.30 9.86
CA LEU A 321 -19.74 -29.01 10.50
C LEU A 321 -18.57 -28.02 10.32
N VAL A 322 -17.31 -28.50 10.41
CA VAL A 322 -16.10 -27.69 10.18
C VAL A 322 -16.08 -27.13 8.76
N ILE A 323 -16.25 -27.98 7.76
CA ILE A 323 -16.27 -27.57 6.34
C ILE A 323 -17.43 -26.63 6.08
N MET A 324 -18.63 -26.97 6.56
CA MET A 324 -19.82 -26.14 6.40
C MET A 324 -19.65 -24.76 7.03
N GLY A 325 -19.04 -24.66 8.22
CA GLY A 325 -18.76 -23.36 8.86
C GLY A 325 -17.87 -22.47 8.02
N LEU A 326 -16.81 -23.01 7.42
CA LEU A 326 -15.92 -22.25 6.51
C LEU A 326 -16.61 -21.87 5.20
N VAL A 327 -17.40 -22.78 4.63
CA VAL A 327 -18.16 -22.52 3.39
C VAL A 327 -19.21 -21.43 3.63
N LEU A 328 -19.92 -21.46 4.75
CA LEU A 328 -20.90 -20.42 5.12
C LEU A 328 -20.22 -19.07 5.34
N ALA A 329 -19.05 -19.05 6.02
CA ALA A 329 -18.28 -17.82 6.18
C ALA A 329 -17.83 -17.27 4.84
N PHE A 330 -17.33 -18.11 3.94
CA PHE A 330 -16.99 -17.70 2.58
C PHE A 330 -18.22 -17.16 1.83
N ALA A 331 -19.32 -17.91 1.82
CA ALA A 331 -20.53 -17.53 1.09
C ALA A 331 -21.10 -16.18 1.55
N GLN A 332 -21.14 -15.94 2.87
CA GLN A 332 -21.60 -14.66 3.42
C GLN A 332 -20.67 -13.50 3.02
N ASN A 333 -19.35 -13.68 3.13
CA ASN A 333 -18.39 -12.65 2.75
C ASN A 333 -18.39 -12.41 1.24
N PHE A 334 -18.50 -13.46 0.44
CA PHE A 334 -18.64 -13.37 -1.01
C PHE A 334 -19.92 -12.63 -1.42
N ALA A 335 -21.05 -12.96 -0.82
CA ALA A 335 -22.34 -12.30 -1.07
C ALA A 335 -22.26 -10.79 -0.75
N ALA A 336 -21.64 -10.41 0.37
CA ALA A 336 -21.45 -9.01 0.75
C ALA A 336 -20.56 -8.27 -0.25
N ASN A 337 -19.45 -8.89 -0.69
CA ASN A 337 -18.58 -8.34 -1.73
C ASN A 337 -19.29 -8.23 -3.07
N TYR A 338 -20.00 -9.29 -3.48
CA TYR A 338 -20.76 -9.34 -4.73
C TYR A 338 -21.82 -8.24 -4.76
N THR A 339 -22.66 -8.14 -3.72
CA THR A 339 -23.72 -7.13 -3.63
C THR A 339 -23.17 -5.72 -3.76
N THR A 340 -22.09 -5.40 -3.01
CA THR A 340 -21.46 -4.07 -3.09
C THR A 340 -20.89 -3.76 -4.48
N ASN A 341 -20.21 -4.72 -5.09
CA ASN A 341 -19.62 -4.53 -6.42
C ASN A 341 -20.68 -4.52 -7.52
N ARG A 342 -21.73 -5.35 -7.39
CA ARG A 342 -22.89 -5.36 -8.31
C ARG A 342 -23.63 -4.03 -8.29
N THR A 343 -23.94 -3.47 -7.12
CA THR A 343 -24.58 -2.16 -7.01
C THR A 343 -23.78 -1.09 -7.75
N ARG A 344 -22.47 -1.05 -7.55
CA ARG A 344 -21.59 -0.12 -8.27
C ARG A 344 -21.51 -0.38 -9.76
N ALA A 345 -21.50 -1.65 -10.18
CA ALA A 345 -21.52 -2.00 -11.58
C ALA A 345 -22.84 -1.57 -12.25
N LEU A 346 -23.97 -1.74 -11.57
CA LEU A 346 -25.28 -1.28 -12.04
C LEU A 346 -25.35 0.23 -12.12
N GLU A 347 -24.90 0.94 -11.08
CA GLU A 347 -24.75 2.40 -11.09
C GLU A 347 -23.87 2.85 -12.26
N PHE A 348 -22.76 2.16 -12.49
CA PHE A 348 -21.88 2.40 -13.62
C PHE A 348 -22.52 1.99 -14.94
N LEU A 349 -23.44 1.02 -15.01
CA LEU A 349 -24.18 0.59 -16.19
C LEU A 349 -25.44 1.42 -16.47
N ASP A 350 -26.00 2.16 -15.54
CA ASP A 350 -27.15 3.03 -15.75
C ASP A 350 -26.79 4.24 -16.64
N PRO A 351 -27.41 4.45 -17.79
CA PRO A 351 -27.12 5.59 -18.67
C PRO A 351 -27.51 6.95 -18.06
N HIS A 352 -28.39 6.96 -17.07
CA HIS A 352 -28.85 8.18 -16.39
C HIS A 352 -28.06 8.47 -15.11
N HIS A 353 -27.28 7.50 -14.63
CA HIS A 353 -26.47 7.69 -13.42
C HIS A 353 -25.31 8.65 -13.67
N VAL A 354 -25.28 9.71 -12.89
CA VAL A 354 -24.17 10.68 -12.91
C VAL A 354 -23.07 10.16 -12.00
N VAL A 355 -21.99 9.64 -12.58
CA VAL A 355 -20.80 9.25 -11.81
C VAL A 355 -20.09 10.52 -11.34
N ILE A 356 -20.35 10.93 -10.09
CA ILE A 356 -19.59 12.00 -9.44
C ILE A 356 -18.32 11.37 -8.88
N ILE A 357 -17.26 11.38 -9.66
CA ILE A 357 -15.94 11.04 -9.17
C ILE A 357 -15.36 12.29 -8.53
N GLN A 358 -15.56 12.45 -7.23
CA GLN A 358 -15.13 13.63 -6.46
C GLN A 358 -13.60 13.86 -6.55
N THR A 359 -12.84 12.83 -6.82
CA THR A 359 -11.37 12.87 -6.90
C THR A 359 -10.84 13.26 -8.29
N TYR A 360 -11.68 13.23 -9.33
CA TYR A 360 -11.28 13.43 -10.72
C TYR A 360 -12.05 14.60 -11.35
N SER A 361 -11.49 15.80 -11.23
CA SER A 361 -12.17 17.05 -11.57
C SER A 361 -12.56 17.26 -13.04
N LYS A 362 -12.05 16.43 -13.96
CA LYS A 362 -12.34 16.54 -15.40
C LYS A 362 -13.14 15.39 -15.99
N ILE A 363 -13.24 14.28 -15.32
CA ILE A 363 -13.99 13.15 -15.84
C ILE A 363 -15.46 13.41 -15.59
N THR A 364 -15.98 13.80 -16.59
CA THR A 364 -17.33 14.18 -16.91
C THR A 364 -18.41 13.36 -16.21
N LYS A 365 -19.46 14.09 -15.93
CA LYS A 365 -20.80 13.62 -15.64
C LYS A 365 -21.35 12.60 -16.67
N HIS A 366 -20.60 12.25 -17.73
CA HIS A 366 -21.05 11.39 -18.81
C HIS A 366 -20.34 10.03 -18.79
N ARG A 367 -21.06 9.02 -18.38
CA ARG A 367 -20.63 7.64 -18.27
C ARG A 367 -20.04 7.04 -19.54
N LYS A 368 -20.68 7.19 -20.71
CA LYS A 368 -20.14 6.67 -21.98
C LYS A 368 -18.74 7.21 -22.25
N LYS A 369 -18.49 8.48 -21.95
CA LYS A 369 -17.16 9.10 -22.10
C LYS A 369 -16.16 8.51 -21.11
N PHE A 370 -16.54 8.23 -19.86
CA PHE A 370 -15.68 7.59 -18.88
C PHE A 370 -15.33 6.16 -19.26
N GLN A 371 -16.31 5.37 -19.70
CA GLN A 371 -16.09 4.00 -20.19
C GLN A 371 -15.13 3.98 -21.38
N HIS A 372 -15.25 4.95 -22.28
CA HIS A 372 -14.37 5.09 -23.43
C HIS A 372 -12.94 5.42 -23.02
N ILE A 373 -12.77 6.36 -22.07
CA ILE A 373 -11.46 6.74 -21.50
C ILE A 373 -10.74 5.55 -20.86
N LEU A 374 -11.44 4.70 -20.13
CA LEU A 374 -10.83 3.51 -19.51
C LEU A 374 -10.27 2.51 -20.53
N ARG A 375 -10.75 2.55 -21.76
CA ARG A 375 -10.31 1.69 -22.87
C ARG A 375 -9.31 2.37 -23.80
N TYR A 376 -8.92 3.62 -23.53
CA TYR A 376 -7.90 4.28 -24.32
C TYR A 376 -6.58 3.51 -24.29
N THR A 377 -6.05 3.25 -25.47
CA THR A 377 -4.70 2.74 -25.66
C THR A 377 -3.66 3.87 -25.61
N ASN A 378 -4.09 5.11 -25.81
CA ASN A 378 -3.27 6.28 -25.62
C ASN A 378 -3.29 6.72 -24.14
N ASN A 379 -2.23 6.37 -23.41
CA ASN A 379 -2.09 6.68 -21.99
C ASN A 379 -1.99 8.19 -21.71
N ASP A 380 -1.60 9.02 -22.69
CA ASP A 380 -1.53 10.48 -22.51
C ASP A 380 -2.94 11.06 -22.33
N GLN A 381 -3.89 10.65 -23.18
CA GLN A 381 -5.29 11.04 -23.05
C GLN A 381 -5.92 10.54 -21.76
N LEU A 382 -5.55 9.34 -21.31
CA LEU A 382 -6.00 8.81 -20.02
C LEU A 382 -5.52 9.71 -18.87
N PHE A 383 -4.22 10.05 -18.82
CA PHE A 383 -3.67 10.85 -17.73
C PHE A 383 -4.12 12.31 -17.77
N GLU A 384 -4.43 12.86 -18.93
CA GLU A 384 -5.09 14.17 -19.03
C GLU A 384 -6.51 14.15 -18.47
N ALA A 385 -7.23 13.06 -18.67
CA ALA A 385 -8.58 12.89 -18.17
C ALA A 385 -8.62 12.66 -16.65
N ILE A 386 -7.61 12.02 -16.06
CA ILE A 386 -7.53 11.67 -14.64
C ILE A 386 -6.67 12.70 -13.90
N ASN A 387 -7.29 13.71 -13.28
CA ASN A 387 -6.61 14.69 -12.46
C ASN A 387 -6.98 14.54 -10.99
N HIS A 388 -5.98 14.31 -10.13
CA HIS A 388 -6.14 14.33 -8.68
C HIS A 388 -6.22 15.76 -8.16
N THR A 389 -7.19 16.03 -7.29
CA THR A 389 -7.40 17.36 -6.66
C THR A 389 -6.78 17.47 -5.26
N GLU A 390 -6.29 16.37 -4.71
CA GLU A 390 -5.77 16.31 -3.34
C GLU A 390 -4.35 16.87 -3.26
N PRO A 391 -4.06 17.77 -2.29
CA PRO A 391 -2.75 18.39 -2.14
C PRO A 391 -1.77 17.55 -1.29
N ASP A 392 -1.95 16.23 -1.23
CA ASP A 392 -1.11 15.33 -0.43
C ASP A 392 0.36 15.44 -0.82
N TYR A 393 1.21 15.51 0.18
CA TYR A 393 2.68 15.61 0.05
C TYR A 393 3.20 16.84 -0.71
N MET A 394 2.37 17.87 -0.88
CA MET A 394 2.84 19.15 -1.43
C MET A 394 3.59 19.97 -0.37
N PRO A 395 4.61 20.72 -0.77
CA PRO A 395 5.24 21.69 0.10
C PRO A 395 4.31 22.90 0.31
N TYR A 396 4.34 23.50 1.50
CA TYR A 396 3.51 24.67 1.81
C TYR A 396 4.19 25.57 2.86
N THR A 397 3.84 26.85 2.83
CA THR A 397 4.10 27.80 3.92
C THR A 397 2.84 28.01 4.76
N LYS A 398 1.65 27.96 4.12
CA LYS A 398 0.34 27.96 4.75
C LYS A 398 -0.51 26.85 4.12
N HIS A 399 -1.19 26.05 4.96
CA HIS A 399 -1.96 24.87 4.52
C HIS A 399 -2.87 25.16 3.32
N ALA A 400 -2.85 24.27 2.33
CA ALA A 400 -3.67 24.33 1.12
C ALA A 400 -4.85 23.35 1.21
N SER A 401 -6.04 23.80 0.83
CA SER A 401 -7.19 22.93 0.60
C SER A 401 -7.20 22.35 -0.82
N ASN A 402 -8.00 21.31 -1.05
CA ASN A 402 -8.25 20.74 -2.38
C ASN A 402 -8.73 21.84 -3.36
N ALA A 403 -9.60 22.74 -2.91
CA ALA A 403 -10.09 23.88 -3.70
C ALA A 403 -8.94 24.83 -4.10
N THR A 404 -7.98 25.07 -3.20
CA THR A 404 -6.80 25.90 -3.48
C THR A 404 -5.94 25.25 -4.56
N TYR A 405 -5.67 23.94 -4.46
CA TYR A 405 -4.91 23.19 -5.45
C TYR A 405 -5.60 23.22 -6.81
N GLN A 406 -6.89 22.93 -6.85
CA GLN A 406 -7.68 22.98 -8.08
C GLN A 406 -7.63 24.36 -8.74
N LYS A 407 -7.89 25.43 -7.98
CA LYS A 407 -7.92 26.81 -8.50
C LYS A 407 -6.56 27.30 -8.99
N LYS A 408 -5.50 27.07 -8.18
CA LYS A 408 -4.19 27.67 -8.43
C LYS A 408 -3.30 26.82 -9.34
N ILE A 409 -3.52 25.51 -9.41
CA ILE A 409 -2.72 24.58 -10.22
C ILE A 409 -3.52 24.00 -11.37
N LEU A 410 -4.51 23.15 -11.10
CA LEU A 410 -5.17 22.39 -12.18
C LEU A 410 -5.89 23.30 -13.18
N ASN A 411 -6.61 24.33 -12.71
CA ASN A 411 -7.30 25.28 -13.58
C ASN A 411 -6.35 26.18 -14.36
N GLN A 412 -5.14 26.42 -13.84
CA GLN A 412 -4.13 27.25 -14.51
C GLN A 412 -3.29 26.44 -15.48
N ALA A 413 -3.09 25.13 -15.24
CA ALA A 413 -2.27 24.26 -16.05
C ALA A 413 -2.65 24.28 -17.53
N LYS A 414 -3.95 24.39 -17.85
CA LYS A 414 -4.48 24.43 -19.22
C LYS A 414 -3.99 25.62 -20.08
N HIS A 415 -3.39 26.65 -19.48
CA HIS A 415 -2.86 27.84 -20.16
C HIS A 415 -1.39 27.73 -20.52
N TYR A 416 -0.79 26.54 -20.36
CA TYR A 416 0.60 26.28 -20.63
C TYR A 416 0.74 25.03 -21.50
N HIS A 417 1.81 25.01 -22.32
CA HIS A 417 2.26 23.79 -23.00
C HIS A 417 3.36 23.15 -22.17
N TYR A 418 3.27 21.83 -22.00
CA TYR A 418 4.19 21.07 -21.18
C TYR A 418 5.02 20.11 -22.03
N GLN A 419 6.31 20.05 -21.73
CA GLN A 419 7.24 19.08 -22.29
C GLN A 419 8.12 18.52 -21.17
N VAL A 420 8.45 17.24 -21.25
CA VAL A 420 9.36 16.60 -20.31
C VAL A 420 10.62 16.18 -21.04
N GLN A 421 11.78 16.61 -20.51
CA GLN A 421 13.10 16.25 -21.03
C GLN A 421 13.95 15.69 -19.89
N GLY A 422 14.24 14.38 -19.91
CA GLY A 422 14.85 13.69 -18.79
C GLY A 422 14.03 13.85 -17.51
N SER A 423 14.63 14.41 -16.46
CA SER A 423 13.95 14.73 -15.20
C SER A 423 13.33 16.13 -15.14
N LYS A 424 13.52 16.95 -16.18
CA LYS A 424 13.11 18.36 -16.23
C LYS A 424 11.72 18.51 -16.84
N LEU A 425 10.83 19.24 -16.16
CA LEU A 425 9.53 19.68 -16.65
C LEU A 425 9.65 21.06 -17.26
N ILE A 426 9.28 21.25 -18.51
CA ILE A 426 9.34 22.51 -19.24
C ILE A 426 7.91 23.00 -19.47
N LEU A 427 7.66 24.26 -19.09
CA LEU A 427 6.41 24.98 -19.32
C LEU A 427 6.67 26.11 -20.32
N THR A 428 5.87 26.23 -21.37
CA THR A 428 5.93 27.32 -22.31
C THR A 428 4.60 28.05 -22.41
N TRP A 429 4.66 29.38 -22.54
CA TRP A 429 3.47 30.24 -22.71
C TRP A 429 3.81 31.53 -23.44
N HIS A 430 2.79 32.21 -23.92
CA HIS A 430 2.89 33.54 -24.48
C HIS A 430 2.37 34.60 -23.52
N SER A 431 3.05 35.73 -23.37
CA SER A 431 2.60 36.87 -22.56
C SER A 431 2.47 38.13 -23.43
N LYS A 432 1.28 38.78 -23.39
CA LYS A 432 1.00 39.99 -24.17
C LYS A 432 1.86 41.18 -23.72
N LYS A 433 2.24 41.22 -22.44
CA LYS A 433 3.08 42.28 -21.83
C LYS A 433 3.98 41.70 -20.74
N ALA A 434 5.05 42.40 -20.40
CA ALA A 434 5.88 42.08 -19.26
C ALA A 434 5.07 42.26 -17.97
N LYS A 435 4.97 41.20 -17.13
CA LYS A 435 4.21 41.21 -15.86
C LYS A 435 4.65 40.13 -14.90
N MET A 436 4.34 40.35 -13.61
CA MET A 436 4.49 39.30 -12.63
C MET A 436 3.45 38.21 -12.89
N LYS A 437 3.88 36.94 -12.82
CA LYS A 437 3.04 35.77 -13.07
C LYS A 437 3.40 34.64 -12.12
N THR A 438 2.38 34.02 -11.53
CA THR A 438 2.53 32.81 -10.74
C THR A 438 2.43 31.58 -11.65
N LEU A 439 3.42 30.69 -11.63
CA LEU A 439 3.39 29.48 -12.42
C LEU A 439 2.61 28.36 -11.71
N PRO A 440 1.89 27.49 -12.44
CA PRO A 440 1.09 26.39 -11.84
C PRO A 440 1.96 25.16 -11.53
N ILE A 441 3.11 25.38 -10.91
CA ILE A 441 4.05 24.36 -10.45
C ILE A 441 4.40 24.60 -9.00
N VAL A 442 4.82 23.55 -8.29
CA VAL A 442 5.24 23.63 -6.89
C VAL A 442 6.74 23.42 -6.76
N MET A 443 7.35 24.13 -5.82
CA MET A 443 8.79 24.04 -5.57
C MET A 443 9.08 23.52 -4.19
N TYR A 444 9.88 22.47 -4.12
CA TYR A 444 10.51 21.96 -2.90
C TYR A 444 11.85 22.67 -2.68
N HIS A 445 12.43 22.54 -1.50
CA HIS A 445 13.74 23.12 -1.19
C HIS A 445 14.82 22.74 -2.22
N GLN A 446 14.78 21.50 -2.72
CA GLN A 446 15.72 20.97 -3.70
C GLN A 446 15.34 21.27 -5.15
N SER A 447 14.24 21.99 -5.40
CA SER A 447 13.82 22.34 -6.76
C SER A 447 14.66 23.48 -7.34
N ARG A 448 15.08 23.31 -8.58
CA ARG A 448 15.77 24.33 -9.39
C ARG A 448 14.82 24.81 -10.50
N LEU A 449 14.64 26.11 -10.62
CA LEU A 449 13.85 26.73 -11.68
C LEU A 449 14.75 27.48 -12.64
N THR A 450 14.55 27.28 -13.95
CA THR A 450 15.13 28.11 -15.00
C THR A 450 14.01 28.91 -15.68
N LEU A 451 14.22 30.17 -15.98
CA LEU A 451 13.29 31.03 -16.71
C LEU A 451 14.02 31.62 -17.92
N ASN A 452 13.53 31.33 -19.14
CA ASN A 452 14.11 31.77 -20.41
C ASN A 452 15.63 31.49 -20.54
N GLY A 453 16.09 30.33 -20.01
CA GLY A 453 17.48 29.90 -19.99
C GLY A 453 18.24 30.22 -18.69
N GLU A 454 17.83 31.22 -17.93
CA GLU A 454 18.52 31.66 -16.72
C GLU A 454 18.02 30.96 -15.45
N VAL A 455 18.95 30.58 -14.57
CA VAL A 455 18.64 29.97 -13.27
C VAL A 455 18.13 31.03 -12.31
N GLN A 456 16.98 30.77 -11.71
CA GLN A 456 16.36 31.66 -10.74
C GLN A 456 16.80 31.28 -9.33
N THR A 457 17.69 32.03 -8.69
CA THR A 457 18.22 31.79 -7.35
C THR A 457 17.38 32.45 -6.25
N LYS A 458 16.85 33.64 -6.53
CA LYS A 458 16.00 34.40 -5.59
C LYS A 458 14.63 34.65 -6.21
N MET A 459 13.59 33.98 -5.73
CA MET A 459 12.23 34.22 -6.21
C MET A 459 11.21 34.18 -5.07
N LYS A 460 10.19 35.01 -5.18
CA LYS A 460 9.05 34.98 -4.27
C LYS A 460 8.20 33.75 -4.55
N GLN A 461 7.69 33.14 -3.50
CA GLN A 461 6.76 32.02 -3.58
C GLN A 461 5.48 32.36 -2.84
N ASN A 462 4.36 31.79 -3.28
CA ASN A 462 3.11 31.95 -2.55
C ASN A 462 2.93 30.84 -1.47
N THR A 463 1.77 30.78 -0.84
CA THR A 463 1.46 29.89 0.29
C THR A 463 1.58 28.40 -0.03
N ILE A 464 1.51 28.00 -1.30
CA ILE A 464 1.67 26.61 -1.76
C ILE A 464 2.95 26.45 -2.59
N THR A 465 3.96 27.27 -2.29
CA THR A 465 5.31 27.25 -2.89
C THR A 465 5.34 27.40 -4.42
N GLN A 466 4.29 28.00 -5.02
CA GLN A 466 4.34 28.32 -6.43
C GLN A 466 5.28 29.52 -6.68
N PRO A 467 6.19 29.45 -7.67
CA PRO A 467 7.09 30.55 -7.96
C PRO A 467 6.34 31.70 -8.63
N ILE A 468 6.68 32.93 -8.22
CA ILE A 468 6.21 34.18 -8.80
C ILE A 468 7.36 34.79 -9.60
N ILE A 469 7.20 34.83 -10.92
CA ILE A 469 8.25 35.24 -11.87
C ILE A 469 7.86 36.49 -12.65
N LYS A 470 8.83 37.20 -13.20
CA LYS A 470 8.62 38.31 -14.16
C LYS A 470 8.63 37.76 -15.57
N ALA A 471 7.46 37.56 -16.18
CA ALA A 471 7.34 37.17 -17.57
C ALA A 471 7.73 38.31 -18.49
N ARG A 472 8.45 38.04 -19.58
CA ARG A 472 8.72 39.01 -20.66
C ARG A 472 7.55 39.04 -21.65
N LYS A 473 7.42 40.11 -22.42
CA LYS A 473 6.52 40.18 -23.59
C LYS A 473 6.95 39.11 -24.61
N GLY A 474 5.99 38.38 -25.21
CA GLY A 474 6.24 37.31 -26.16
C GLY A 474 6.33 35.93 -25.53
N LYS A 475 7.11 35.05 -26.14
CA LYS A 475 7.30 33.65 -25.73
C LYS A 475 8.15 33.56 -24.46
N ASN A 476 7.71 32.77 -23.52
CA ASN A 476 8.43 32.45 -22.27
C ASN A 476 8.54 30.95 -22.11
N ALA A 477 9.61 30.50 -21.45
CA ALA A 477 9.82 29.11 -21.07
C ALA A 477 10.34 29.01 -19.64
N ALA A 478 9.76 28.14 -18.84
CA ALA A 478 10.25 27.83 -17.51
C ALA A 478 10.55 26.34 -17.39
N GLY A 479 11.68 25.98 -16.80
CA GLY A 479 12.09 24.60 -16.59
C GLY A 479 12.22 24.30 -15.09
N LEU A 480 11.45 23.35 -14.59
CA LEU A 480 11.51 22.87 -13.20
C LEU A 480 12.21 21.53 -13.14
N GLN A 481 13.17 21.40 -12.23
CA GLN A 481 13.88 20.15 -11.98
C GLN A 481 14.14 19.96 -10.48
N PHE A 482 13.89 18.77 -9.97
CA PHE A 482 14.27 18.40 -8.62
C PHE A 482 15.70 17.85 -8.60
N MET A 483 16.54 18.39 -7.73
CA MET A 483 17.96 18.05 -7.61
C MET A 483 18.20 17.28 -6.30
N PRO A 484 18.11 15.93 -6.32
CA PRO A 484 18.36 15.15 -5.12
C PRO A 484 19.83 15.27 -4.68
N PRO A 485 20.12 15.28 -3.37
CA PRO A 485 21.48 15.32 -2.86
C PRO A 485 22.26 14.06 -3.26
N ILE A 486 23.58 14.16 -3.32
CA ILE A 486 24.48 13.07 -3.73
C ILE A 486 24.30 11.85 -2.82
N TRP A 487 24.21 12.06 -1.49
CA TRP A 487 24.04 10.96 -0.55
C TRP A 487 22.78 10.09 -0.84
N PHE A 488 21.69 10.70 -1.33
CA PHE A 488 20.52 9.94 -1.75
C PHE A 488 20.81 9.06 -2.97
N LYS A 489 21.58 9.57 -3.94
CA LYS A 489 21.97 8.76 -5.11
C LYS A 489 22.80 7.54 -4.68
N VAL A 490 23.68 7.71 -3.71
CA VAL A 490 24.44 6.60 -3.11
C VAL A 490 23.52 5.58 -2.45
N LEU A 491 22.55 6.03 -1.65
CA LEU A 491 21.56 5.13 -1.02
C LEU A 491 20.72 4.37 -2.05
N LEU A 492 20.34 5.03 -3.15
CA LEU A 492 19.61 4.39 -4.24
C LEU A 492 20.44 3.27 -4.89
N VAL A 493 21.74 3.55 -5.17
CA VAL A 493 22.67 2.54 -5.71
C VAL A 493 22.84 1.38 -4.75
N ILE A 494 23.04 1.64 -3.45
CA ILE A 494 23.15 0.61 -2.41
C ILE A 494 21.91 -0.27 -2.39
N SER A 495 20.71 0.30 -2.45
CA SER A 495 19.46 -0.46 -2.50
C SER A 495 19.38 -1.35 -3.74
N ILE A 496 19.71 -0.82 -4.93
CA ILE A 496 19.71 -1.58 -6.18
C ILE A 496 20.72 -2.74 -6.13
N LEU A 497 21.94 -2.47 -5.71
CA LEU A 497 22.99 -3.50 -5.58
C LEU A 497 22.62 -4.56 -4.56
N GLY A 498 22.00 -4.17 -3.44
CA GLY A 498 21.47 -5.10 -2.46
C GLY A 498 20.45 -6.08 -3.04
N TRP A 499 19.48 -5.59 -3.83
CA TRP A 499 18.51 -6.45 -4.51
C TRP A 499 19.16 -7.35 -5.54
N ILE A 500 20.11 -6.87 -6.35
CA ILE A 500 20.86 -7.66 -7.33
C ILE A 500 21.64 -8.78 -6.62
N ALA A 501 22.37 -8.45 -5.55
CA ALA A 501 23.13 -9.42 -4.78
C ALA A 501 22.25 -10.55 -4.22
N LEU A 502 21.04 -10.24 -3.75
CA LEU A 502 20.10 -11.23 -3.26
C LEU A 502 19.53 -12.13 -4.36
N ILE A 503 19.25 -11.58 -5.54
CA ILE A 503 18.79 -12.36 -6.69
C ILE A 503 19.90 -13.34 -7.11
N VAL A 504 21.13 -12.86 -7.26
CA VAL A 504 22.30 -13.68 -7.59
C VAL A 504 22.53 -14.77 -6.54
N TYR A 505 22.50 -14.41 -5.25
CA TYR A 505 22.61 -15.38 -4.17
C TYR A 505 21.53 -16.47 -4.24
N GLY A 506 20.28 -16.08 -4.50
CA GLY A 506 19.17 -17.04 -4.65
C GLY A 506 19.36 -18.02 -5.81
N ILE A 507 19.91 -17.55 -6.94
CA ILE A 507 20.24 -18.39 -8.09
C ILE A 507 21.33 -19.40 -7.73
N PHE A 508 22.43 -18.96 -7.11
CA PHE A 508 23.54 -19.84 -6.69
C PHE A 508 23.08 -20.91 -5.70
N VAL A 509 22.28 -20.55 -4.69
CA VAL A 509 21.76 -21.54 -3.72
C VAL A 509 20.87 -22.56 -4.39
N LYS A 510 20.06 -22.16 -5.38
CA LYS A 510 19.22 -23.10 -6.14
C LYS A 510 20.04 -24.06 -6.99
N GLN A 511 21.05 -23.55 -7.70
CA GLN A 511 21.95 -24.39 -8.52
C GLN A 511 22.70 -25.43 -7.68
N ARG A 512 23.23 -25.02 -6.51
CA ARG A 512 23.91 -25.91 -5.58
C ARG A 512 23.02 -27.05 -5.05
N LYS A 513 21.73 -26.76 -4.82
CA LYS A 513 20.75 -27.78 -4.43
C LYS A 513 20.38 -28.73 -5.56
N ILE A 514 20.48 -28.33 -6.82
CA ILE A 514 20.23 -29.17 -7.99
C ILE A 514 21.44 -30.06 -8.26
N SER A 515 22.67 -29.57 -8.09
CA SER A 515 23.90 -30.33 -8.29
C SER A 515 24.18 -31.36 -7.19
N LEU A 516 23.47 -31.29 -6.04
CA LEU A 516 23.56 -32.22 -4.92
C LEU A 516 22.42 -33.26 -4.90
N ARG A 517 21.54 -33.24 -5.87
CA ARG A 517 20.51 -34.26 -6.14
C ARG A 517 20.87 -35.10 -7.35
#